data_515166886acf8b28e6689f4f1e535466
#
_entry.id   515166886acf8b28e6689f4f1e535466
#
_cell.length_a   1.000
_cell.length_b   1.000
_cell.length_c   1.000
_cell.angle_alpha   90.00
_cell.angle_beta   90.00
_cell.angle_gamma   90.00
#
_symmetry.space_group_name_H-M   'P 1'
#
loop_
_entity.id
_entity.type
_entity.pdbx_description
1 polymer ?
#
loop_
_entity_poly.entity_id
_entity_poly.type
_entity_poly.pdbx_seq_one_letter_code
_entity_poly.pdbx_strand_id
1 'polypeptide(L)'
;VDWWTAYGDPHLNALVRAALERNTELTIARARVDEASAATRRARASLLPSLSAGTQATRGRDYSENVAIGNDGRATLSASWEADLSGRLSQAAEGARLDAVAAEQAWVATRWQVAFETVSAAVQQRQASELEALAAARLASAERLVLLMQRKFEAGQATGFDIERTRAGVVALRVEQEQLRRARGEATHALDVLVGQTPGAPAASPTLASLAVPDWTPTRIPADLLSERPDVRAAEAKFAAETARWNAAEGERFPRL
;
A
#
# COMPACT_ATOMS: atom_id res chain seq x y z
N VAL A 1 8.47 -2.10 15.46
CA VAL A 1 8.75 -3.47 15.89
C VAL A 1 8.47 -4.40 14.70
N ASP A 2 9.47 -5.18 14.32
CA ASP A 2 9.38 -6.12 13.17
C ASP A 2 8.75 -7.43 13.67
N TRP A 3 7.44 -7.37 13.96
CA TRP A 3 6.66 -8.45 14.59
C TRP A 3 6.71 -9.79 13.82
N TRP A 4 6.89 -9.73 12.49
CA TRP A 4 7.00 -10.93 11.65
C TRP A 4 8.26 -11.75 11.90
N THR A 5 9.29 -11.20 12.55
CA THR A 5 10.51 -11.94 12.91
C THR A 5 10.25 -13.01 13.95
N ALA A 6 9.17 -12.88 14.72
CA ALA A 6 8.77 -13.86 15.74
C ALA A 6 8.33 -15.21 15.15
N TYR A 7 7.99 -15.26 13.84
CA TYR A 7 7.75 -16.54 13.16
C TYR A 7 9.03 -17.37 12.92
N GLY A 8 10.21 -16.82 13.18
CA GLY A 8 11.48 -17.57 13.12
C GLY A 8 11.91 -17.99 11.71
N ASP A 9 11.28 -17.46 10.65
CA ASP A 9 11.51 -17.88 9.28
C ASP A 9 12.33 -16.82 8.50
N PRO A 10 13.59 -17.13 8.12
CA PRO A 10 14.43 -16.21 7.36
C PRO A 10 13.87 -15.86 5.98
N HIS A 11 13.16 -16.80 5.33
CA HIS A 11 12.55 -16.56 4.02
C HIS A 11 11.40 -15.56 4.12
N LEU A 12 10.51 -15.72 5.10
CA LEU A 12 9.44 -14.78 5.39
C LEU A 12 10.00 -13.38 5.68
N ASN A 13 11.08 -13.31 6.47
CA ASN A 13 11.75 -12.04 6.77
C ASN A 13 12.31 -11.36 5.52
N ALA A 14 12.85 -12.14 4.57
CA ALA A 14 13.35 -11.62 3.30
C ALA A 14 12.21 -11.09 2.42
N LEU A 15 11.08 -11.79 2.35
CA LEU A 15 9.89 -11.36 1.59
C LEU A 15 9.33 -10.04 2.14
N VAL A 16 9.16 -9.93 3.47
CA VAL A 16 8.64 -8.69 4.07
C VAL A 16 9.60 -7.52 3.86
N ARG A 17 10.92 -7.73 3.99
CA ARG A 17 11.89 -6.67 3.68
C ARG A 17 11.79 -6.21 2.22
N ALA A 18 11.75 -7.15 1.28
CA ALA A 18 11.62 -6.82 -0.13
C ALA A 18 10.32 -6.07 -0.44
N ALA A 19 9.19 -6.48 0.18
CA ALA A 19 7.92 -5.76 0.07
C ALA A 19 8.04 -4.34 0.63
N LEU A 20 8.61 -4.16 1.82
CA LEU A 20 8.79 -2.83 2.42
C LEU A 20 9.73 -1.90 1.62
N GLU A 21 10.63 -2.45 0.82
CA GLU A 21 11.54 -1.69 -0.04
C GLU A 21 10.95 -1.36 -1.42
N ARG A 22 10.12 -2.25 -1.99
CA ARG A 22 9.75 -2.20 -3.42
C ARG A 22 8.25 -2.03 -3.67
N ASN A 23 7.41 -2.13 -2.64
CA ASN A 23 5.97 -2.03 -2.81
C ASN A 23 5.56 -0.63 -3.29
N THR A 24 4.72 -0.60 -4.33
CA THR A 24 4.28 0.64 -4.97
C THR A 24 3.37 1.48 -4.08
N GLU A 25 2.57 0.85 -3.20
CA GLU A 25 1.71 1.60 -2.27
C GLU A 25 2.51 2.39 -1.26
N LEU A 26 3.66 1.84 -0.79
CA LEU A 26 4.58 2.58 0.08
C LEU A 26 5.23 3.76 -0.65
N THR A 27 5.56 3.59 -1.92
CA THR A 27 6.07 4.68 -2.76
C THR A 27 5.03 5.79 -2.91
N ILE A 28 3.76 5.44 -3.17
CA ILE A 28 2.65 6.39 -3.25
C ILE A 28 2.43 7.09 -1.90
N ALA A 29 2.40 6.33 -0.80
CA ALA A 29 2.22 6.89 0.53
C ALA A 29 3.37 7.85 0.90
N ARG A 30 4.61 7.55 0.50
CA ARG A 30 5.76 8.43 0.68
C ARG A 30 5.64 9.71 -0.14
N ALA A 31 5.23 9.62 -1.39
CA ALA A 31 4.99 10.78 -2.23
C ALA A 31 3.92 11.73 -1.64
N ARG A 32 2.89 11.18 -0.99
CA ARG A 32 1.88 11.98 -0.26
C ARG A 32 2.48 12.73 0.94
N VAL A 33 3.43 12.13 1.66
CA VAL A 33 4.17 12.83 2.73
C VAL A 33 4.97 13.99 2.15
N ASP A 34 5.66 13.77 1.02
CA ASP A 34 6.46 14.80 0.37
C ASP A 34 5.59 15.94 -0.16
N GLU A 35 4.41 15.64 -0.72
CA GLU A 35 3.39 16.60 -1.15
C GLU A 35 2.89 17.45 0.03
N ALA A 36 2.50 16.83 1.14
CA ALA A 36 2.03 17.54 2.34
C ALA A 36 3.14 18.41 2.96
N SER A 37 4.38 17.92 2.94
CA SER A 37 5.54 18.67 3.37
C SER A 37 5.80 19.90 2.48
N ALA A 38 5.60 19.76 1.15
CA ALA A 38 5.70 20.88 0.22
C ALA A 38 4.57 21.90 0.44
N ALA A 39 3.35 21.42 0.72
CA ALA A 39 2.22 22.29 1.08
C ALA A 39 2.51 23.09 2.36
N THR A 40 3.13 22.46 3.37
CA THR A 40 3.57 23.12 4.60
C THR A 40 4.59 24.22 4.30
N ARG A 41 5.59 23.95 3.45
CA ARG A 41 6.57 24.99 3.03
C ARG A 41 5.90 26.15 2.30
N ARG A 42 4.92 25.86 1.42
CA ARG A 42 4.15 26.87 0.70
C ARG A 42 3.33 27.73 1.67
N ALA A 43 2.63 27.12 2.63
CA ALA A 43 1.85 27.84 3.63
C ALA A 43 2.74 28.75 4.51
N ARG A 44 3.91 28.24 4.91
CA ARG A 44 4.89 29.06 5.67
C ARG A 44 5.48 30.21 4.85
N ALA A 45 5.65 30.02 3.53
CA ALA A 45 6.15 31.07 2.66
C ALA A 45 5.21 32.31 2.61
N SER A 46 3.91 32.12 2.86
CA SER A 46 2.95 33.22 2.96
C SER A 46 3.18 34.14 4.17
N LEU A 47 3.95 33.70 5.17
CA LEU A 47 4.37 34.51 6.31
C LEU A 47 5.57 35.42 5.98
N LEU A 48 6.25 35.20 4.86
CA LEU A 48 7.44 35.91 4.44
C LEU A 48 7.10 36.92 3.32
N PRO A 49 7.90 37.98 3.16
CA PRO A 49 7.76 38.88 2.02
C PRO A 49 7.90 38.14 0.70
N SER A 50 7.00 38.39 -0.23
CA SER A 50 7.09 37.90 -1.61
C SER A 50 7.82 38.95 -2.47
N LEU A 51 8.74 38.51 -3.33
CA LEU A 51 9.47 39.34 -4.28
C LEU A 51 9.15 38.85 -5.69
N SER A 52 8.70 39.78 -6.54
CA SER A 52 8.42 39.47 -7.94
C SER A 52 9.17 40.45 -8.86
N ALA A 53 9.73 39.92 -9.94
CA ALA A 53 10.33 40.71 -11.01
C ALA A 53 9.60 40.45 -12.32
N GLY A 54 9.25 41.51 -13.02
CA GLY A 54 8.58 41.43 -14.31
C GLY A 54 9.28 42.31 -15.33
N THR A 55 9.34 41.84 -16.58
CA THR A 55 9.77 42.66 -17.73
C THR A 55 8.68 42.61 -18.78
N GLN A 56 8.37 43.77 -19.31
CA GLN A 56 7.38 43.93 -20.40
C GLN A 56 8.00 44.79 -21.49
N ALA A 57 7.92 44.35 -22.73
CA ALA A 57 8.27 45.13 -23.91
C ALA A 57 7.03 45.19 -24.80
N THR A 58 6.60 46.39 -25.11
CA THR A 58 5.46 46.64 -25.99
C THR A 58 5.89 47.46 -27.19
N ARG A 59 5.42 47.07 -28.36
CA ARG A 59 5.54 47.87 -29.60
C ARG A 59 4.13 48.16 -30.09
N GLY A 60 3.80 49.45 -30.16
CA GLY A 60 2.46 49.86 -30.55
C GLY A 60 2.45 51.24 -31.17
N ARG A 61 1.34 51.57 -31.82
CA ARG A 61 1.01 52.92 -32.31
C ARG A 61 -0.16 53.42 -31.48
N ASP A 62 0.00 54.57 -30.88
CA ASP A 62 -1.14 55.24 -30.27
C ASP A 62 -1.89 56.03 -31.33
N TYR A 63 -3.09 55.58 -31.65
CA TYR A 63 -3.97 56.21 -32.66
C TYR A 63 -4.70 57.45 -32.14
N SER A 64 -4.71 57.66 -30.82
CA SER A 64 -5.37 58.83 -30.21
C SER A 64 -4.59 60.11 -30.34
N GLU A 65 -3.24 60.01 -30.42
CA GLU A 65 -2.35 61.19 -30.50
C GLU A 65 -1.56 61.28 -31.81
N ASN A 66 -1.86 60.47 -32.83
CA ASN A 66 -1.14 60.41 -34.11
C ASN A 66 0.39 60.23 -33.99
N VAL A 67 0.82 59.55 -32.93
CA VAL A 67 2.25 59.30 -32.62
C VAL A 67 2.78 58.13 -33.44
N ALA A 68 4.03 58.23 -33.90
CA ALA A 68 4.72 57.15 -34.60
C ALA A 68 4.84 55.88 -33.76
N ILE A 69 4.98 54.72 -34.42
CA ILE A 69 5.20 53.44 -33.76
C ILE A 69 6.34 53.58 -32.76
N GLY A 70 6.00 53.44 -31.47
CA GLY A 70 6.97 53.48 -30.37
C GLY A 70 7.28 52.08 -29.82
N ASN A 71 8.45 51.91 -29.25
CA ASN A 71 8.80 50.75 -28.42
C ASN A 71 8.82 51.24 -26.97
N ASP A 72 8.04 50.61 -26.12
CA ASP A 72 8.07 50.84 -24.67
C ASP A 72 8.60 49.59 -23.96
N GLY A 73 9.56 49.79 -23.04
CA GLY A 73 10.14 48.72 -22.21
C GLY A 73 10.00 49.08 -20.75
N ARG A 74 9.42 48.17 -19.97
CA ARG A 74 9.24 48.33 -18.53
C ARG A 74 9.86 47.13 -17.79
N ALA A 75 10.67 47.43 -16.79
CA ALA A 75 11.13 46.47 -15.80
C ALA A 75 10.56 46.87 -14.44
N THR A 76 9.92 45.93 -13.76
CA THR A 76 9.30 46.14 -12.44
C THR A 76 9.87 45.17 -11.45
N LEU A 77 10.21 45.62 -10.25
CA LEU A 77 10.54 44.83 -9.07
C LEU A 77 9.52 45.19 -8.01
N SER A 78 8.77 44.21 -7.50
CA SER A 78 7.73 44.44 -6.50
C SER A 78 8.00 43.56 -5.29
N ALA A 79 7.89 44.10 -4.09
CA ALA A 79 7.88 43.38 -2.84
C ALA A 79 6.55 43.59 -2.15
N SER A 80 5.91 42.50 -1.68
CA SER A 80 4.68 42.57 -0.89
C SER A 80 4.75 41.66 0.30
N TRP A 81 4.22 42.12 1.42
CA TRP A 81 4.16 41.37 2.66
C TRP A 81 2.91 41.74 3.44
N GLU A 82 2.26 40.74 4.03
CA GLU A 82 1.09 40.90 4.89
C GLU A 82 1.50 40.62 6.35
N ALA A 83 1.25 41.57 7.23
CA ALA A 83 1.48 41.38 8.66
C ALA A 83 0.36 40.49 9.25
N ASP A 84 0.72 39.35 9.80
CA ASP A 84 -0.26 38.37 10.35
C ASP A 84 -0.73 38.75 11.76
N LEU A 85 -1.45 39.86 11.88
CA LEU A 85 -1.93 40.36 13.16
C LEU A 85 -3.08 39.53 13.74
N SER A 86 -3.89 38.91 12.90
CA SER A 86 -5.01 38.06 13.31
C SER A 86 -4.62 36.59 13.51
N GLY A 87 -3.39 36.21 13.17
CA GLY A 87 -2.93 34.81 13.20
C GLY A 87 -3.48 33.95 12.07
N ARG A 88 -4.13 34.55 11.06
CA ARG A 88 -4.74 33.84 9.95
C ARG A 88 -3.72 33.02 9.15
N LEU A 89 -2.61 33.62 8.80
CA LEU A 89 -1.55 32.97 8.01
C LEU A 89 -0.81 31.91 8.83
N SER A 90 -0.52 32.19 10.11
CA SER A 90 0.14 31.24 11.00
C SER A 90 -0.75 30.04 11.31
N GLN A 91 -2.06 30.22 11.51
CA GLN A 91 -3.01 29.12 11.69
C GLN A 91 -3.18 28.29 10.41
N ALA A 92 -3.19 28.91 9.22
CA ALA A 92 -3.21 28.19 7.95
C ALA A 92 -1.92 27.36 7.75
N ALA A 93 -0.75 27.90 8.11
CA ALA A 93 0.52 27.19 8.08
C ALA A 93 0.57 26.04 9.09
N GLU A 94 -0.01 26.21 10.28
CA GLU A 94 -0.14 25.15 11.29
C GLU A 94 -1.06 24.03 10.81
N GLY A 95 -2.21 24.35 10.18
CA GLY A 95 -3.09 23.36 9.56
C GLY A 95 -2.35 22.51 8.53
N ALA A 96 -1.58 23.15 7.64
CA ALA A 96 -0.77 22.42 6.65
C ALA A 96 0.34 21.57 7.29
N ARG A 97 0.93 22.00 8.40
CA ARG A 97 1.91 21.22 9.17
C ARG A 97 1.29 19.96 9.78
N LEU A 98 0.10 20.09 10.33
CA LEU A 98 -0.65 18.97 10.92
C LEU A 98 -1.10 17.97 9.86
N ASP A 99 -1.44 18.43 8.64
CA ASP A 99 -1.67 17.53 7.51
C ASP A 99 -0.43 16.71 7.14
N ALA A 100 0.75 17.31 7.18
CA ALA A 100 1.98 16.57 6.95
C ALA A 100 2.23 15.51 8.02
N VAL A 101 1.93 15.80 9.30
CA VAL A 101 1.97 14.81 10.38
C VAL A 101 0.96 13.68 10.13
N ALA A 102 -0.27 14.02 9.71
CA ALA A 102 -1.27 13.01 9.37
C ALA A 102 -0.82 12.11 8.21
N ALA A 103 -0.18 12.68 7.17
CA ALA A 103 0.36 11.93 6.06
C ALA A 103 1.52 10.99 6.49
N GLU A 104 2.39 11.42 7.42
CA GLU A 104 3.43 10.56 8.01
C GLU A 104 2.84 9.38 8.76
N GLN A 105 1.82 9.60 9.58
CA GLN A 105 1.14 8.52 10.31
C GLN A 105 0.43 7.57 9.35
N ALA A 106 -0.18 8.08 8.29
CA ALA A 106 -0.79 7.26 7.24
C ALA A 106 0.25 6.41 6.50
N TRP A 107 1.46 6.93 6.24
CA TRP A 107 2.56 6.16 5.68
C TRP A 107 3.00 5.02 6.63
N VAL A 108 3.09 5.29 7.94
CA VAL A 108 3.39 4.24 8.94
C VAL A 108 2.30 3.17 8.94
N ALA A 109 1.02 3.56 8.87
CA ALA A 109 -0.10 2.62 8.78
C ALA A 109 -0.01 1.73 7.52
N THR A 110 0.27 2.34 6.36
CA THR A 110 0.48 1.60 5.09
C THR A 110 1.64 0.61 5.20
N ARG A 111 2.73 0.99 5.88
CA ARG A 111 3.86 0.09 6.11
C ARG A 111 3.46 -1.15 6.93
N TRP A 112 2.64 -0.98 7.95
CA TRP A 112 2.12 -2.10 8.75
C TRP A 112 1.19 -2.98 7.93
N GLN A 113 0.34 -2.37 7.13
CA GLN A 113 -0.58 -3.09 6.25
C GLN A 113 0.17 -3.93 5.22
N VAL A 114 1.14 -3.37 4.51
CA VAL A 114 1.97 -4.10 3.53
C VAL A 114 2.70 -5.27 4.18
N ALA A 115 3.27 -5.08 5.38
CA ALA A 115 3.91 -6.16 6.11
C ALA A 115 2.91 -7.29 6.45
N PHE A 116 1.71 -6.94 6.94
CA PHE A 116 0.65 -7.90 7.27
C PHE A 116 0.16 -8.65 6.04
N GLU A 117 -0.11 -7.95 4.95
CA GLU A 117 -0.55 -8.55 3.68
C GLU A 117 0.51 -9.50 3.10
N THR A 118 1.79 -9.11 3.19
CA THR A 118 2.90 -9.96 2.72
C THR A 118 3.01 -11.25 3.54
N VAL A 119 2.90 -11.17 4.87
CA VAL A 119 2.89 -12.35 5.74
C VAL A 119 1.68 -13.24 5.41
N SER A 120 0.49 -12.64 5.30
CA SER A 120 -0.74 -13.36 4.97
C SER A 120 -0.64 -14.05 3.61
N ALA A 121 -0.15 -13.35 2.58
CA ALA A 121 0.04 -13.91 1.24
C ALA A 121 1.08 -15.05 1.24
N ALA A 122 2.18 -14.91 1.99
CA ALA A 122 3.19 -15.95 2.12
C ALA A 122 2.63 -17.22 2.80
N VAL A 123 1.80 -17.07 3.83
CA VAL A 123 1.11 -18.20 4.48
C VAL A 123 0.13 -18.86 3.51
N GLN A 124 -0.69 -18.09 2.80
CA GLN A 124 -1.64 -18.60 1.80
C GLN A 124 -0.93 -19.35 0.67
N GLN A 125 0.18 -18.82 0.18
CA GLN A 125 0.96 -19.47 -0.87
C GLN A 125 1.52 -20.83 -0.41
N ARG A 126 2.04 -20.94 0.83
CA ARG A 126 2.49 -22.20 1.41
C ARG A 126 1.35 -23.20 1.59
N GLN A 127 0.21 -22.74 2.10
CA GLN A 127 -1.00 -23.55 2.24
C GLN A 127 -1.46 -24.10 0.89
N ALA A 128 -1.52 -23.27 -0.14
CA ALA A 128 -1.91 -23.70 -1.47
C ALA A 128 -0.94 -24.72 -2.07
N SER A 129 0.36 -24.56 -1.82
CA SER A 129 1.40 -25.51 -2.25
C SER A 129 1.26 -26.88 -1.56
N GLU A 130 0.97 -26.90 -0.26
CA GLU A 130 0.78 -28.17 0.47
C GLU A 130 -0.52 -28.86 0.06
N LEU A 131 -1.60 -28.11 -0.17
CA LEU A 131 -2.87 -28.67 -0.66
C LEU A 131 -2.72 -29.28 -2.05
N GLU A 132 -1.99 -28.63 -2.98
CA GLU A 132 -1.70 -29.20 -4.29
C GLU A 132 -0.88 -30.49 -4.17
N ALA A 133 0.16 -30.49 -3.34
CA ALA A 133 0.98 -31.69 -3.10
C ALA A 133 0.13 -32.86 -2.52
N LEU A 134 -0.78 -32.57 -1.59
CA LEU A 134 -1.70 -33.55 -1.04
C LEU A 134 -2.65 -34.08 -2.10
N ALA A 135 -3.22 -33.22 -2.94
CA ALA A 135 -4.10 -33.63 -4.04
C ALA A 135 -3.37 -34.52 -5.05
N ALA A 136 -2.13 -34.19 -5.39
CA ALA A 136 -1.28 -35.05 -6.24
C ALA A 136 -1.04 -36.43 -5.65
N ALA A 137 -0.78 -36.51 -4.33
CA ALA A 137 -0.60 -37.79 -3.62
C ALA A 137 -1.91 -38.62 -3.60
N ARG A 138 -3.06 -37.95 -3.39
CA ARG A 138 -4.39 -38.59 -3.43
C ARG A 138 -4.70 -39.13 -4.84
N LEU A 139 -4.42 -38.35 -5.88
CA LEU A 139 -4.62 -38.78 -7.27
C LEU A 139 -3.76 -40.00 -7.60
N ALA A 140 -2.46 -39.97 -7.26
CA ALA A 140 -1.57 -41.12 -7.47
C ALA A 140 -2.04 -42.39 -6.74
N SER A 141 -2.64 -42.25 -5.55
CA SER A 141 -3.20 -43.36 -4.80
C SER A 141 -4.49 -43.92 -5.45
N ALA A 142 -5.36 -43.03 -5.97
CA ALA A 142 -6.56 -43.42 -6.68
C ALA A 142 -6.25 -44.13 -8.03
N GLU A 143 -5.22 -43.67 -8.75
CA GLU A 143 -4.75 -44.32 -9.97
C GLU A 143 -4.21 -45.75 -9.71
N ARG A 144 -3.46 -45.93 -8.60
CA ARG A 144 -3.05 -47.25 -8.16
C ARG A 144 -4.26 -48.15 -7.81
N LEU A 145 -5.32 -47.60 -7.23
CA LEU A 145 -6.53 -48.32 -6.93
C LEU A 145 -7.25 -48.80 -8.21
N VAL A 146 -7.28 -48.01 -9.29
CA VAL A 146 -7.80 -48.42 -10.57
C VAL A 146 -7.05 -49.65 -11.10
N LEU A 147 -5.72 -49.64 -11.03
CA LEU A 147 -4.91 -50.79 -11.45
C LEU A 147 -5.19 -52.06 -10.62
N LEU A 148 -5.40 -51.89 -9.31
CA LEU A 148 -5.77 -53.00 -8.45
C LEU A 148 -7.18 -53.56 -8.82
N MET A 149 -8.17 -52.69 -9.10
CA MET A 149 -9.51 -53.10 -9.51
C MET A 149 -9.50 -53.84 -10.87
N GLN A 150 -8.66 -53.40 -11.81
CA GLN A 150 -8.46 -54.10 -13.09
C GLN A 150 -7.90 -55.54 -12.87
N ARG A 151 -6.88 -55.71 -12.04
CA ARG A 151 -6.37 -57.06 -11.72
C ARG A 151 -7.41 -57.96 -11.02
N LYS A 152 -8.23 -57.39 -10.14
CA LYS A 152 -9.32 -58.12 -9.49
C LYS A 152 -10.40 -58.53 -10.50
N PHE A 153 -10.70 -57.69 -11.43
CA PHE A 153 -11.67 -58.00 -12.51
C PHE A 153 -11.16 -59.18 -13.38
N GLU A 154 -9.87 -59.13 -13.78
CA GLU A 154 -9.22 -60.19 -14.53
C GLU A 154 -9.25 -61.52 -13.78
N ALA A 155 -9.17 -61.48 -12.42
CA ALA A 155 -9.29 -62.65 -11.55
C ALA A 155 -10.73 -63.03 -11.23
N GLY A 156 -11.78 -62.38 -11.81
CA GLY A 156 -13.17 -62.66 -11.55
C GLY A 156 -13.68 -62.20 -10.19
N GLN A 157 -12.94 -61.33 -9.47
CA GLN A 157 -13.20 -60.86 -8.09
C GLN A 157 -13.81 -59.43 -8.03
N ALA A 158 -14.01 -58.79 -9.16
CA ALA A 158 -14.63 -57.46 -9.28
C ALA A 158 -15.51 -57.38 -10.54
N THR A 159 -16.41 -56.41 -10.60
CA THR A 159 -17.24 -56.15 -11.76
C THR A 159 -16.72 -55.02 -12.63
N GLY A 160 -17.13 -54.96 -13.89
CA GLY A 160 -16.81 -53.78 -14.76
C GLY A 160 -17.35 -52.47 -14.18
N PHE A 161 -18.48 -52.53 -13.46
CA PHE A 161 -19.04 -51.37 -12.77
C PHE A 161 -18.09 -50.82 -11.68
N ASP A 162 -17.41 -51.69 -10.94
CA ASP A 162 -16.44 -51.29 -9.91
C ASP A 162 -15.27 -50.56 -10.50
N ILE A 163 -14.78 -50.98 -11.69
CA ILE A 163 -13.71 -50.30 -12.43
C ILE A 163 -14.15 -48.89 -12.84
N GLU A 164 -15.32 -48.79 -13.49
CA GLU A 164 -15.80 -47.50 -14.01
C GLU A 164 -16.13 -46.50 -12.88
N ARG A 165 -16.68 -46.99 -11.76
CA ARG A 165 -16.88 -46.19 -10.56
C ARG A 165 -15.57 -45.65 -10.02
N THR A 166 -14.50 -46.45 -9.98
CA THR A 166 -13.20 -46.07 -9.50
C THR A 166 -12.52 -45.05 -10.45
N ARG A 167 -12.68 -45.27 -11.77
CA ARG A 167 -12.23 -44.34 -12.82
C ARG A 167 -12.88 -42.96 -12.71
N ALA A 168 -14.20 -42.94 -12.46
CA ALA A 168 -14.93 -41.68 -12.26
C ALA A 168 -14.38 -40.89 -11.07
N GLY A 169 -13.99 -41.60 -9.98
CA GLY A 169 -13.32 -40.98 -8.85
C GLY A 169 -11.95 -40.35 -9.21
N VAL A 170 -11.16 -40.99 -10.07
CA VAL A 170 -9.91 -40.45 -10.57
C VAL A 170 -10.11 -39.16 -11.37
N VAL A 171 -11.14 -39.13 -12.22
CA VAL A 171 -11.47 -37.91 -12.99
C VAL A 171 -11.83 -36.74 -12.07
N ALA A 172 -12.62 -36.98 -11.03
CA ALA A 172 -12.96 -35.97 -10.04
C ALA A 172 -11.70 -35.43 -9.32
N LEU A 173 -10.78 -36.30 -8.92
CA LEU A 173 -9.52 -35.90 -8.27
C LEU A 173 -8.57 -35.11 -9.22
N ARG A 174 -8.58 -35.41 -10.50
CA ARG A 174 -7.82 -34.60 -11.50
C ARG A 174 -8.37 -33.18 -11.61
N VAL A 175 -9.68 -33.02 -11.61
CA VAL A 175 -10.31 -31.69 -11.60
C VAL A 175 -9.94 -30.93 -10.34
N GLU A 176 -10.01 -31.58 -9.17
CA GLU A 176 -9.60 -31.00 -7.90
C GLU A 176 -8.12 -30.55 -7.92
N GLN A 177 -7.22 -31.40 -8.42
CA GLN A 177 -5.79 -31.08 -8.56
C GLN A 177 -5.55 -29.83 -9.43
N GLU A 178 -6.22 -29.73 -10.60
CA GLU A 178 -6.07 -28.57 -11.47
C GLU A 178 -6.62 -27.28 -10.84
N GLN A 179 -7.67 -27.37 -10.04
CA GLN A 179 -8.19 -26.22 -9.27
C GLN A 179 -7.17 -25.76 -8.23
N LEU A 180 -6.59 -26.68 -7.46
CA LEU A 180 -5.57 -26.37 -6.46
C LEU A 180 -4.28 -25.83 -7.08
N ARG A 181 -3.90 -26.35 -8.25
CA ARG A 181 -2.75 -25.82 -9.01
C ARG A 181 -2.96 -24.36 -9.43
N ARG A 182 -4.17 -24.01 -9.89
CA ARG A 182 -4.51 -22.63 -10.20
C ARG A 182 -4.48 -21.75 -8.95
N ALA A 183 -5.08 -22.19 -7.84
CA ALA A 183 -5.09 -21.47 -6.59
C ALA A 183 -3.67 -21.19 -6.07
N ARG A 184 -2.73 -22.17 -6.22
CA ARG A 184 -1.32 -21.94 -5.91
C ARG A 184 -0.70 -20.87 -6.81
N GLY A 185 -0.98 -20.91 -8.13
CA GLY A 185 -0.50 -19.89 -9.08
C GLY A 185 -0.98 -18.51 -8.70
N GLU A 186 -2.25 -18.35 -8.38
CA GLU A 186 -2.86 -17.09 -7.96
C GLU A 186 -2.23 -16.56 -6.66
N ALA A 187 -2.07 -17.42 -5.65
CA ALA A 187 -1.43 -17.05 -4.40
C ALA A 187 0.05 -16.63 -4.58
N THR A 188 0.78 -17.31 -5.49
CA THR A 188 2.16 -16.95 -5.83
C THR A 188 2.22 -15.59 -6.51
N HIS A 189 1.37 -15.36 -7.51
CA HIS A 189 1.34 -14.06 -8.22
C HIS A 189 0.93 -12.90 -7.30
N ALA A 190 -0.01 -13.14 -6.37
CA ALA A 190 -0.40 -12.12 -5.38
C ALA A 190 0.80 -11.74 -4.49
N LEU A 191 1.59 -12.73 -4.05
CA LEU A 191 2.80 -12.48 -3.27
C LEU A 191 3.87 -11.74 -4.10
N ASP A 192 4.08 -12.13 -5.36
CA ASP A 192 5.04 -11.48 -6.27
C ASP A 192 4.73 -9.99 -6.44
N VAL A 193 3.45 -9.64 -6.60
CA VAL A 193 2.99 -8.25 -6.70
C VAL A 193 3.29 -7.47 -5.43
N LEU A 194 3.02 -8.04 -4.25
CA LEU A 194 3.29 -7.38 -2.97
C LEU A 194 4.80 -7.12 -2.76
N VAL A 195 5.64 -8.08 -3.17
CA VAL A 195 7.10 -7.99 -3.07
C VAL A 195 7.71 -7.11 -4.16
N GLY A 196 6.90 -6.67 -5.14
CA GLY A 196 7.37 -5.87 -6.27
C GLY A 196 8.23 -6.65 -7.26
N GLN A 197 7.96 -7.95 -7.42
CA GLN A 197 8.64 -8.82 -8.40
C GLN A 197 7.75 -9.09 -9.60
N THR A 198 8.38 -9.42 -10.74
CA THR A 198 7.65 -9.88 -11.92
C THR A 198 7.01 -11.24 -11.62
N PRO A 199 5.69 -11.41 -11.83
CA PRO A 199 5.01 -12.68 -11.60
C PRO A 199 5.65 -13.84 -12.37
N GLY A 200 5.80 -14.99 -11.69
CA GLY A 200 6.32 -16.21 -12.29
C GLY A 200 7.81 -16.46 -12.08
N ALA A 201 8.50 -15.67 -11.28
CA ALA A 201 9.85 -16.01 -10.83
C ALA A 201 9.83 -17.32 -10.02
N PRO A 202 10.81 -18.23 -10.23
CA PRO A 202 10.87 -19.45 -9.45
C PRO A 202 11.14 -19.11 -7.97
N ALA A 203 10.12 -19.23 -7.14
CA ALA A 203 10.21 -18.98 -5.70
C ALA A 203 10.35 -20.32 -4.96
N ALA A 204 11.30 -20.42 -4.04
CA ALA A 204 11.31 -21.48 -3.05
C ALA A 204 10.07 -21.32 -2.14
N SER A 205 9.27 -22.37 -2.02
CA SER A 205 8.14 -22.41 -1.09
C SER A 205 8.51 -23.28 0.11
N PRO A 206 8.96 -22.68 1.21
CA PRO A 206 9.10 -23.43 2.46
C PRO A 206 7.74 -23.99 2.90
N THR A 207 7.74 -25.06 3.69
CA THR A 207 6.50 -25.65 4.22
C THR A 207 5.89 -24.78 5.32
N LEU A 208 4.59 -24.94 5.60
CA LEU A 208 3.94 -24.29 6.75
C LEU A 208 4.59 -24.68 8.08
N ALA A 209 5.07 -25.92 8.18
CA ALA A 209 5.73 -26.43 9.37
C ALA A 209 7.03 -25.67 9.74
N SER A 210 7.60 -24.90 8.82
CA SER A 210 8.76 -24.05 9.11
C SER A 210 8.43 -22.78 9.90
N LEU A 211 7.13 -22.42 10.01
CA LEU A 211 6.69 -21.24 10.74
C LEU A 211 6.49 -21.59 12.22
N ALA A 212 7.23 -20.92 13.10
CA ALA A 212 6.92 -20.94 14.52
C ALA A 212 5.61 -20.16 14.76
N VAL A 213 4.72 -20.71 15.59
CA VAL A 213 3.55 -19.95 16.07
C VAL A 213 3.98 -19.15 17.28
N PRO A 214 4.06 -17.82 17.20
CA PRO A 214 4.48 -17.00 18.33
C PRO A 214 3.43 -17.04 19.43
N ASP A 215 3.86 -17.16 20.68
CA ASP A 215 2.97 -17.04 21.82
C ASP A 215 2.74 -15.55 22.15
N TRP A 216 1.78 -14.95 21.46
CA TRP A 216 1.41 -13.54 21.65
C TRP A 216 0.08 -13.36 22.37
N THR A 217 -0.33 -14.27 23.19
CA THR A 217 -1.63 -14.18 23.88
C THR A 217 -1.55 -13.07 24.94
N PRO A 218 -1.87 -11.81 24.64
CA PRO A 218 -1.91 -10.76 25.65
C PRO A 218 -3.11 -11.05 26.56
N THR A 219 -2.87 -11.23 27.84
CA THR A 219 -3.92 -11.40 28.85
C THR A 219 -4.79 -10.15 29.04
N ARG A 220 -4.31 -8.98 28.61
CA ARG A 220 -5.05 -7.70 28.56
C ARG A 220 -4.54 -6.85 27.41
N ILE A 221 -5.46 -6.19 26.71
CA ILE A 221 -5.12 -5.16 25.74
C ILE A 221 -5.18 -3.82 26.48
N PRO A 222 -4.04 -3.15 26.74
CA PRO A 222 -4.05 -1.84 27.39
C PRO A 222 -4.77 -0.82 26.51
N ALA A 223 -5.55 0.09 27.13
CA ALA A 223 -6.21 1.18 26.40
C ALA A 223 -5.19 2.09 25.68
N ASP A 224 -3.95 2.15 26.19
CA ASP A 224 -2.86 2.90 25.59
C ASP A 224 -2.48 2.44 24.17
N LEU A 225 -2.79 1.18 23.80
CA LEU A 225 -2.61 0.70 22.43
C LEU A 225 -3.45 1.48 21.42
N LEU A 226 -4.57 2.06 21.80
CA LEU A 226 -5.36 2.91 20.92
C LEU A 226 -4.59 4.17 20.52
N SER A 227 -3.89 4.79 21.47
CA SER A 227 -3.08 5.98 21.23
C SER A 227 -1.78 5.68 20.43
N GLU A 228 -1.35 4.42 20.39
CA GLU A 228 -0.19 3.97 19.63
C GLU A 228 -0.53 3.64 18.16
N ARG A 229 -1.81 3.48 17.82
CA ARG A 229 -2.25 3.13 16.46
C ARG A 229 -2.00 4.29 15.49
N PRO A 230 -1.30 4.02 14.35
CA PRO A 230 -1.00 5.08 13.38
C PRO A 230 -2.23 5.66 12.71
N ASP A 231 -3.30 4.87 12.51
CA ASP A 231 -4.56 5.32 11.93
C ASP A 231 -5.30 6.29 12.87
N VAL A 232 -5.29 6.03 14.18
CA VAL A 232 -5.85 6.95 15.20
C VAL A 232 -5.05 8.25 15.22
N ARG A 233 -3.71 8.17 15.29
CA ARG A 233 -2.83 9.35 15.27
C ARG A 233 -3.00 10.19 14.00
N ALA A 234 -3.20 9.54 12.83
CA ALA A 234 -3.50 10.24 11.59
C ALA A 234 -4.84 11.00 11.66
N ALA A 235 -5.87 10.39 12.24
CA ALA A 235 -7.18 11.01 12.41
C ALA A 235 -7.13 12.18 13.41
N GLU A 236 -6.42 12.04 14.52
CA GLU A 236 -6.20 13.11 15.51
C GLU A 236 -5.46 14.30 14.88
N ALA A 237 -4.39 14.03 14.10
CA ALA A 237 -3.65 15.07 13.41
C ALA A 237 -4.53 15.80 12.38
N LYS A 238 -5.39 15.08 11.65
CA LYS A 238 -6.38 15.69 10.74
C LYS A 238 -7.40 16.56 11.47
N PHE A 239 -7.92 16.08 12.58
CA PHE A 239 -8.84 16.86 13.42
C PHE A 239 -8.18 18.16 13.88
N ALA A 240 -6.94 18.08 14.38
CA ALA A 240 -6.19 19.26 14.77
C ALA A 240 -5.91 20.21 13.58
N ALA A 241 -5.65 19.67 12.37
CA ALA A 241 -5.48 20.46 11.15
C ALA A 241 -6.76 21.24 10.80
N GLU A 242 -7.93 20.61 10.88
CA GLU A 242 -9.21 21.28 10.63
C GLU A 242 -9.52 22.34 11.70
N THR A 243 -9.16 22.09 12.96
CA THR A 243 -9.28 23.10 14.02
C THR A 243 -8.41 24.33 13.74
N ALA A 244 -7.17 24.13 13.26
CA ALA A 244 -6.30 25.24 12.86
C ALA A 244 -6.87 26.01 11.66
N ARG A 245 -7.47 25.33 10.68
CA ARG A 245 -8.17 25.98 9.53
C ARG A 245 -9.39 26.78 9.99
N TRP A 246 -10.14 26.25 10.94
CA TRP A 246 -11.27 27.00 11.50
C TRP A 246 -10.79 28.28 12.19
N ASN A 247 -9.71 28.23 12.98
CA ASN A 247 -9.09 29.43 13.57
C ASN A 247 -8.59 30.42 12.51
N ALA A 248 -8.01 29.90 11.41
CA ALA A 248 -7.61 30.75 10.29
C ALA A 248 -8.80 31.47 9.65
N ALA A 249 -9.93 30.77 9.46
CA ALA A 249 -11.16 31.36 8.93
C ALA A 249 -11.77 32.41 9.87
N GLU A 250 -11.66 32.23 11.20
CA GLU A 250 -12.04 33.29 12.14
C GLU A 250 -11.17 34.53 12.00
N GLY A 251 -9.86 34.35 11.72
CA GLY A 251 -8.93 35.46 11.45
C GLY A 251 -9.30 36.30 10.23
N GLU A 252 -10.09 35.78 9.29
CA GLU A 252 -10.56 36.53 8.11
C GLU A 252 -11.59 37.64 8.42
N ARG A 253 -12.15 37.63 9.64
CA ARG A 253 -13.03 38.70 10.13
C ARG A 253 -12.28 40.03 10.38
N PHE A 254 -10.98 39.98 10.51
CA PHE A 254 -10.15 41.13 10.79
C PHE A 254 -9.58 41.74 9.50
N PRO A 255 -9.36 43.07 9.47
CA PRO A 255 -8.72 43.71 8.34
C PRO A 255 -7.34 43.16 8.03
N ARG A 256 -6.99 43.05 6.76
CA ARG A 256 -5.63 42.71 6.30
C ARG A 256 -4.79 43.99 6.20
N LEU A 257 -3.61 43.99 6.74
CA LEU A 257 -2.67 45.10 6.73
C LEU A 257 -1.40 44.77 5.95
#